data_1889ec85834a4e819e142717d3939010
#
_entry.id   1889ec85834a4e819e142717d3939010
#
_cell.length_a   1.000
_cell.length_b   1.000
_cell.length_c   1.000
_cell.angle_alpha   90.00
_cell.angle_beta   90.00
_cell.angle_gamma   90.00
#
_symmetry.space_group_name_H-M   'P 1'
#
loop_
_entity.id
_entity.type
_entity.pdbx_description
1 polymer ?
#
loop_
_entity_poly.entity_id
_entity_poly.type
_entity_poly.pdbx_seq_one_letter_code
_entity_poly.pdbx_strand_id
1 'polypeptide(L)'
;MVLFQHTAPEPTEEEQARLAARGVTVVPGEVAAVEVDDDRVVGIRLASGEVRPREVIVIGPRFEFRHELLDPLGVKAVEHPLGIGRQAEADLSGFTGVPGLWVAGNVLDVTAGVMQSAASGVTAAAALNADLTADDAERAVLAR
;
A
#
# COMPACT_ATOMS: atom_id res chain seq x y z
N MET A 1 -20.91 0.00 15.68
CA MET A 1 -20.09 -0.10 14.46
C MET A 1 -20.36 -1.43 13.79
N VAL A 2 -20.23 -1.53 12.47
CA VAL A 2 -20.42 -2.79 11.73
C VAL A 2 -19.18 -3.07 10.89
N LEU A 3 -18.69 -4.30 10.92
CA LEU A 3 -17.65 -4.82 10.08
C LEU A 3 -18.28 -5.67 8.97
N PHE A 4 -18.17 -5.25 7.72
CA PHE A 4 -18.52 -6.08 6.58
C PHE A 4 -17.30 -6.94 6.23
N GLN A 5 -17.46 -8.26 6.31
CA GLN A 5 -16.36 -9.19 6.08
C GLN A 5 -15.83 -9.13 4.64
N HIS A 6 -16.73 -8.94 3.68
CA HIS A 6 -16.44 -8.89 2.25
C HIS A 6 -15.62 -10.12 1.81
N THR A 7 -14.43 -9.92 1.23
CA THR A 7 -13.53 -10.98 0.77
C THR A 7 -12.48 -11.40 1.80
N ALA A 8 -12.51 -10.79 3.00
CA ALA A 8 -11.60 -11.16 4.08
C ALA A 8 -11.95 -12.55 4.64
N PRO A 9 -10.98 -13.29 5.20
CA PRO A 9 -11.25 -14.53 5.91
C PRO A 9 -12.17 -14.29 7.09
N GLU A 10 -12.84 -15.34 7.54
CA GLU A 10 -13.67 -15.27 8.74
C GLU A 10 -12.80 -14.93 9.95
N PRO A 11 -13.22 -13.96 10.80
CA PRO A 11 -12.47 -13.61 11.99
C PRO A 11 -12.31 -14.83 12.92
N THR A 12 -11.13 -15.00 13.47
CA THR A 12 -10.84 -16.02 14.49
C THR A 12 -11.71 -15.81 15.74
N GLU A 13 -11.84 -16.83 16.58
CA GLU A 13 -12.60 -16.73 17.85
C GLU A 13 -12.10 -15.57 18.72
N GLU A 14 -10.78 -15.36 18.78
CA GLU A 14 -10.19 -14.26 19.54
C GLU A 14 -10.55 -12.89 18.94
N GLU A 15 -10.51 -12.75 17.62
CA GLU A 15 -10.91 -11.53 16.93
C GLU A 15 -12.41 -11.27 17.09
N GLN A 16 -13.26 -12.30 17.00
CA GLN A 16 -14.69 -12.20 17.25
C GLN A 16 -14.99 -11.72 18.67
N ALA A 17 -14.29 -12.28 19.67
CA ALA A 17 -14.42 -11.84 21.04
C ALA A 17 -14.02 -10.37 21.24
N ARG A 18 -12.92 -9.93 20.62
CA ARG A 18 -12.48 -8.53 20.64
C ARG A 18 -13.48 -7.59 19.97
N LEU A 19 -14.01 -7.98 18.81
CA LEU A 19 -15.04 -7.21 18.08
C LEU A 19 -16.32 -7.08 18.90
N ALA A 20 -16.78 -8.18 19.49
CA ALA A 20 -17.97 -8.20 20.34
C ALA A 20 -17.80 -7.32 21.58
N ALA A 21 -16.64 -7.39 22.26
CA ALA A 21 -16.32 -6.55 23.42
C ALA A 21 -16.34 -5.03 23.09
N ARG A 22 -16.14 -4.66 21.83
CA ARG A 22 -16.22 -3.27 21.34
C ARG A 22 -17.58 -2.92 20.71
N GLY A 23 -18.58 -3.80 20.80
CA GLY A 23 -19.90 -3.59 20.20
C GLY A 23 -19.88 -3.54 18.66
N VAL A 24 -18.92 -4.24 18.05
CA VAL A 24 -18.84 -4.36 16.60
C VAL A 24 -19.57 -5.61 16.15
N THR A 25 -20.57 -5.44 15.27
CA THR A 25 -21.29 -6.54 14.63
C THR A 25 -20.59 -6.92 13.34
N VAL A 26 -20.29 -8.19 13.15
CA VAL A 26 -19.76 -8.71 11.89
C VAL A 26 -20.92 -9.09 10.97
N VAL A 27 -20.89 -8.61 9.74
CA VAL A 27 -21.82 -8.99 8.67
C VAL A 27 -21.07 -9.82 7.65
N PRO A 28 -21.39 -11.12 7.53
CA PRO A 28 -20.76 -12.00 6.54
C PRO A 28 -21.24 -11.67 5.13
N GLY A 29 -20.50 -12.16 4.16
CA GLY A 29 -20.83 -12.05 2.75
C GLY A 29 -20.11 -10.92 2.03
N GLU A 30 -20.03 -11.08 0.72
CA GLU A 30 -19.33 -10.15 -0.17
C GLU A 30 -20.13 -8.85 -0.36
N VAL A 31 -19.44 -7.72 -0.30
CA VAL A 31 -20.00 -6.41 -0.66
C VAL A 31 -19.95 -6.26 -2.17
N ALA A 32 -21.11 -6.08 -2.79
CA ALA A 32 -21.24 -5.92 -4.22
C ALA A 32 -21.18 -4.45 -4.66
N ALA A 33 -21.71 -3.53 -3.85
CA ALA A 33 -21.73 -2.11 -4.18
C ALA A 33 -21.88 -1.22 -2.95
N VAL A 34 -21.49 0.03 -3.12
CA VAL A 34 -21.86 1.15 -2.25
C VAL A 34 -23.10 1.80 -2.85
N GLU A 35 -24.15 1.95 -2.04
CA GLU A 35 -25.35 2.67 -2.43
C GLU A 35 -25.14 4.17 -2.23
N VAL A 36 -25.40 4.92 -3.28
CA VAL A 36 -25.24 6.38 -3.30
C VAL A 36 -26.56 7.01 -3.77
N ASP A 37 -27.03 8.02 -3.07
CA ASP A 37 -28.16 8.85 -3.41
C ASP A 37 -27.78 10.31 -3.20
N ASP A 38 -28.07 11.18 -4.18
CA ASP A 38 -27.70 12.60 -4.17
C ASP A 38 -26.25 12.87 -3.72
N ASP A 39 -25.28 12.13 -4.31
CA ASP A 39 -23.83 12.20 -4.02
C ASP A 39 -23.46 11.87 -2.55
N ARG A 40 -24.32 11.13 -1.87
CA ARG A 40 -24.12 10.68 -0.50
C ARG A 40 -24.18 9.16 -0.40
N VAL A 41 -23.29 8.60 0.41
CA VAL A 41 -23.38 7.19 0.78
C VAL A 41 -24.63 6.97 1.62
N VAL A 42 -25.50 6.07 1.17
CA VAL A 42 -26.75 5.71 1.88
C VAL A 42 -26.78 4.25 2.32
N GLY A 43 -25.87 3.41 1.83
CA GLY A 43 -25.83 2.01 2.24
C GLY A 43 -24.73 1.18 1.60
N ILE A 44 -24.69 -0.08 2.02
CA ILE A 44 -23.85 -1.14 1.46
C ILE A 44 -24.78 -2.22 0.91
N ARG A 45 -24.60 -2.62 -0.34
CA ARG A 45 -25.28 -3.76 -0.95
C ARG A 45 -24.38 -4.98 -0.89
N LEU A 46 -24.88 -6.07 -0.33
CA LEU A 46 -24.23 -7.38 -0.36
C LEU A 46 -24.51 -8.11 -1.68
N ALA A 47 -23.69 -9.07 -2.02
CA ALA A 47 -23.89 -9.94 -3.20
C ALA A 47 -25.21 -10.71 -3.14
N SER A 48 -25.75 -10.95 -1.95
CA SER A 48 -27.10 -11.51 -1.74
C SER A 48 -28.24 -10.61 -2.21
N GLY A 49 -27.96 -9.33 -2.52
CA GLY A 49 -28.96 -8.31 -2.83
C GLY A 49 -29.45 -7.53 -1.59
N GLU A 50 -29.09 -7.95 -0.38
CA GLU A 50 -29.46 -7.24 0.85
C GLU A 50 -28.76 -5.88 0.91
N VAL A 51 -29.52 -4.82 1.24
CA VAL A 51 -28.97 -3.47 1.45
C VAL A 51 -28.97 -3.14 2.94
N ARG A 52 -27.81 -2.75 3.44
CA ARG A 52 -27.60 -2.30 4.81
C ARG A 52 -27.36 -0.79 4.84
N PRO A 53 -28.26 0.03 5.41
CA PRO A 53 -28.08 1.49 5.46
C PRO A 53 -26.79 1.89 6.19
N ARG A 54 -25.99 2.77 5.58
CA ARG A 54 -24.76 3.34 6.15
C ARG A 54 -24.53 4.72 5.53
N GLU A 55 -24.08 5.64 6.36
CA GLU A 55 -23.75 7.01 5.93
C GLU A 55 -22.24 7.24 5.82
N VAL A 56 -21.45 6.40 6.50
CA VAL A 56 -19.99 6.47 6.53
C VAL A 56 -19.40 5.09 6.35
N ILE A 57 -18.42 4.98 5.49
CA ILE A 57 -17.66 3.76 5.22
C ILE A 57 -16.18 4.03 5.51
N VAL A 58 -15.56 3.15 6.30
CA VAL A 58 -14.11 3.12 6.49
C VAL A 58 -13.58 1.88 5.79
N ILE A 59 -12.64 2.05 4.90
CA ILE A 59 -12.07 0.99 4.07
C ILE A 59 -10.62 0.77 4.48
N GLY A 60 -10.23 -0.48 4.71
CA GLY A 60 -8.84 -0.91 4.79
C GLY A 60 -8.44 -1.58 3.47
N PRO A 61 -7.96 -0.83 2.48
CA PRO A 61 -7.63 -1.39 1.19
C PRO A 61 -6.33 -2.20 1.27
N ARG A 62 -6.20 -3.18 0.37
CA ARG A 62 -4.89 -3.73 0.04
C ARG A 62 -4.17 -2.72 -0.87
N PHE A 63 -2.96 -2.34 -0.50
CA PHE A 63 -2.18 -1.37 -1.27
C PHE A 63 -1.44 -2.07 -2.40
N GLU A 64 -1.58 -1.54 -3.61
CA GLU A 64 -0.80 -1.95 -4.78
C GLU A 64 -0.13 -0.71 -5.37
N PHE A 65 1.19 -0.74 -5.52
CA PHE A 65 1.86 0.33 -6.25
C PHE A 65 1.74 0.08 -7.77
N ARG A 66 1.93 1.12 -8.56
CA ARG A 66 1.88 1.01 -10.03
C ARG A 66 3.16 0.37 -10.56
N HIS A 67 3.26 -0.94 -10.43
CA HIS A 67 4.44 -1.72 -10.80
C HIS A 67 4.66 -1.76 -12.31
N GLU A 68 3.64 -1.50 -13.13
CA GLU A 68 3.72 -1.51 -14.59
C GLU A 68 4.79 -0.55 -15.15
N LEU A 69 5.11 0.53 -14.42
CA LEU A 69 6.18 1.46 -14.77
C LEU A 69 7.58 0.92 -14.43
N LEU A 70 7.68 0.04 -13.45
CA LEU A 70 8.94 -0.48 -12.91
C LEU A 70 9.27 -1.88 -13.41
N ASP A 71 8.27 -2.68 -13.78
CA ASP A 71 8.46 -4.03 -14.32
C ASP A 71 9.43 -4.08 -15.52
N PRO A 72 9.29 -3.19 -16.54
CA PRO A 72 10.22 -3.17 -17.66
C PRO A 72 11.65 -2.81 -17.27
N LEU A 73 11.85 -2.18 -16.12
CA LEU A 73 13.15 -1.81 -15.58
C LEU A 73 13.75 -2.90 -14.68
N GLY A 74 13.03 -4.02 -14.47
CA GLY A 74 13.50 -5.16 -13.69
C GLY A 74 13.29 -5.03 -12.17
N VAL A 75 12.55 -4.03 -11.71
CA VAL A 75 12.21 -3.89 -10.28
C VAL A 75 11.12 -4.88 -9.91
N LYS A 76 11.34 -5.66 -8.87
CA LYS A 76 10.36 -6.64 -8.39
C LYS A 76 9.38 -6.02 -7.41
N ALA A 77 8.13 -6.48 -7.47
CA ALA A 77 7.14 -6.21 -6.46
C ALA A 77 7.15 -7.31 -5.40
N VAL A 78 7.28 -6.94 -4.14
CA VAL A 78 7.30 -7.87 -3.00
C VAL A 78 6.14 -7.60 -2.06
N GLU A 79 5.66 -8.66 -1.38
CA GLU A 79 4.63 -8.52 -0.36
C GLU A 79 5.18 -7.75 0.84
N HIS A 80 4.39 -6.80 1.34
CA HIS A 80 4.69 -6.13 2.59
C HIS A 80 4.57 -7.15 3.76
N PRO A 81 5.49 -7.14 4.74
CA PRO A 81 5.51 -8.14 5.82
C PRO A 81 4.20 -8.27 6.62
N LEU A 82 3.39 -7.22 6.67
CA LEU A 82 2.08 -7.22 7.33
C LEU A 82 0.94 -7.71 6.42
N GLY A 83 1.20 -8.13 5.19
CA GLY A 83 0.18 -8.60 4.25
C GLY A 83 -0.81 -7.54 3.75
N ILE A 84 -0.50 -6.26 3.96
CA ILE A 84 -1.39 -5.13 3.65
C ILE A 84 -1.24 -4.61 2.21
N GLY A 85 -0.32 -5.17 1.44
CA GLY A 85 -0.10 -4.76 0.07
C GLY A 85 1.24 -5.19 -0.49
N ARG A 86 1.58 -4.67 -1.65
CA ARG A 86 2.84 -4.91 -2.34
C ARG A 86 3.62 -3.61 -2.51
N GLN A 87 4.93 -3.70 -2.44
CA GLN A 87 5.87 -2.58 -2.57
C GLN A 87 7.04 -2.96 -3.47
N ALA A 88 7.82 -1.99 -3.91
CA ALA A 88 9.04 -2.26 -4.67
C ALA A 88 10.09 -2.92 -3.78
N GLU A 89 10.79 -3.93 -4.30
CA GLU A 89 11.99 -4.47 -3.66
C GLU A 89 13.12 -3.44 -3.77
N ALA A 90 13.56 -2.91 -2.63
CA ALA A 90 14.66 -1.97 -2.55
C ALA A 90 15.28 -1.99 -1.14
N ASP A 91 16.47 -1.44 -1.00
CA ASP A 91 17.11 -1.28 0.29
C ASP A 91 16.64 0.00 1.04
N LEU A 92 17.18 0.25 2.22
CA LEU A 92 16.82 1.42 3.04
C LEU A 92 17.18 2.76 2.40
N SER A 93 18.08 2.79 1.42
CA SER A 93 18.40 3.98 0.64
C SER A 93 17.46 4.18 -0.55
N GLY A 94 16.60 3.21 -0.81
CA GLY A 94 15.73 3.15 -1.98
C GLY A 94 16.39 2.56 -3.22
N PHE A 95 17.62 2.01 -3.12
CA PHE A 95 18.27 1.35 -4.25
C PHE A 95 17.56 0.04 -4.59
N THR A 96 17.15 -0.11 -5.84
CA THR A 96 16.35 -1.26 -6.31
C THR A 96 17.18 -2.49 -6.68
N GLY A 97 18.51 -2.39 -6.61
CA GLY A 97 19.42 -3.39 -7.18
C GLY A 97 19.63 -3.23 -8.69
N VAL A 98 18.88 -2.36 -9.35
CA VAL A 98 19.08 -2.02 -10.77
C VAL A 98 19.97 -0.78 -10.85
N PRO A 99 21.12 -0.83 -11.53
CA PRO A 99 22.04 0.30 -11.65
C PRO A 99 21.32 1.57 -12.16
N GLY A 100 21.52 2.68 -11.47
CA GLY A 100 20.92 3.96 -11.84
C GLY A 100 19.45 4.13 -11.42
N LEU A 101 18.87 3.20 -10.64
CA LEU A 101 17.46 3.24 -10.29
C LEU A 101 17.21 3.20 -8.77
N TRP A 102 16.62 4.27 -8.26
CA TRP A 102 16.15 4.38 -6.87
C TRP A 102 14.65 4.64 -6.84
N VAL A 103 14.02 4.20 -5.76
CA VAL A 103 12.61 4.47 -5.45
C VAL A 103 12.48 5.12 -4.08
N ALA A 104 11.42 5.90 -3.88
CA ALA A 104 11.16 6.59 -2.63
C ALA A 104 9.66 6.74 -2.37
N GLY A 105 9.28 7.03 -1.14
CA GLY A 105 7.88 7.21 -0.75
C GLY A 105 7.16 5.89 -0.54
N ASN A 106 5.83 5.91 -0.69
CA ASN A 106 5.00 4.74 -0.42
C ASN A 106 5.11 3.61 -1.47
N VAL A 107 5.84 3.81 -2.54
CA VAL A 107 6.26 2.72 -3.44
C VAL A 107 7.31 1.82 -2.78
N LEU A 108 8.16 2.41 -1.90
CA LEU A 108 9.17 1.71 -1.12
C LEU A 108 8.59 1.11 0.17
N ASP A 109 7.65 1.82 0.81
CA ASP A 109 6.96 1.39 2.02
C ASP A 109 5.50 1.83 1.95
N VAL A 110 4.58 0.88 1.75
CA VAL A 110 3.14 1.16 1.61
C VAL A 110 2.51 1.76 2.87
N THR A 111 3.19 1.70 4.02
CA THR A 111 2.74 2.31 5.28
C THR A 111 3.22 3.76 5.43
N ALA A 112 4.13 4.21 4.55
CA ALA A 112 4.73 5.53 4.68
C ALA A 112 3.70 6.65 4.52
N GLY A 113 3.56 7.45 5.58
CA GLY A 113 2.81 8.71 5.53
C GLY A 113 3.61 9.78 4.79
N VAL A 114 3.00 10.97 4.67
CA VAL A 114 3.57 12.09 3.89
C VAL A 114 5.00 12.46 4.32
N MET A 115 5.25 12.57 5.63
CA MET A 115 6.56 12.97 6.15
C MET A 115 7.62 11.87 5.92
N GLN A 116 7.27 10.60 6.09
CA GLN A 116 8.17 9.49 5.84
C GLN A 116 8.50 9.38 4.34
N SER A 117 7.48 9.56 3.49
CA SER A 117 7.67 9.59 2.04
C SER A 117 8.61 10.72 1.60
N ALA A 118 8.47 11.91 2.18
CA ALA A 118 9.37 13.03 1.91
C ALA A 118 10.79 12.75 2.39
N ALA A 119 10.95 12.20 3.60
CA ALA A 119 12.25 11.86 4.16
C ALA A 119 12.95 10.75 3.32
N SER A 120 12.22 9.74 2.87
CA SER A 120 12.78 8.70 2.00
C SER A 120 13.27 9.28 0.67
N GLY A 121 12.58 10.28 0.13
CA GLY A 121 13.02 11.02 -1.06
C GLY A 121 14.37 11.72 -0.87
N VAL A 122 14.59 12.35 0.29
CA VAL A 122 15.90 12.94 0.62
C VAL A 122 16.98 11.86 0.70
N THR A 123 16.70 10.74 1.35
CA THR A 123 17.64 9.62 1.48
C THR A 123 18.02 9.05 0.12
N ALA A 124 17.03 8.79 -0.74
CA ALA A 124 17.26 8.27 -2.09
C ALA A 124 18.05 9.26 -2.96
N ALA A 125 17.74 10.55 -2.87
CA ALA A 125 18.45 11.58 -3.60
C ALA A 125 19.93 11.70 -3.15
N ALA A 126 20.21 11.59 -1.85
CA ALA A 126 21.57 11.59 -1.33
C ALA A 126 22.37 10.36 -1.81
N ALA A 127 21.75 9.18 -1.79
CA ALA A 127 22.38 7.94 -2.27
C ALA A 127 22.66 8.00 -3.78
N LEU A 128 21.70 8.44 -4.57
CA LEU A 128 21.86 8.64 -6.02
C LEU A 128 22.95 9.66 -6.35
N ASN A 129 23.02 10.79 -5.61
CA ASN A 129 24.07 11.78 -5.80
C ASN A 129 25.46 11.22 -5.49
N ALA A 130 25.58 10.38 -4.45
CA ALA A 130 26.86 9.73 -4.12
C ALA A 130 27.30 8.78 -5.23
N ASP A 131 26.38 7.97 -5.78
CA ASP A 131 26.62 7.06 -6.90
C ASP A 131 27.08 7.81 -8.16
N LEU A 132 26.38 8.85 -8.56
CA LEU A 132 26.75 9.70 -9.70
C LEU A 132 28.13 10.35 -9.54
N THR A 133 28.43 10.79 -8.30
CA THR A 133 29.74 11.43 -8.00
C THR A 133 30.87 10.42 -8.11
N ALA A 134 30.65 9.17 -7.67
CA ALA A 134 31.63 8.08 -7.80
C ALA A 134 31.87 7.74 -9.26
N ASP A 135 30.81 7.59 -10.04
CA ASP A 135 30.86 7.36 -11.49
C ASP A 135 31.66 8.42 -12.22
N ASP A 136 31.41 9.72 -11.93
CA ASP A 136 32.11 10.82 -12.57
C ASP A 136 33.59 10.83 -12.22
N ALA A 137 33.95 10.50 -10.97
CA ALA A 137 35.35 10.37 -10.55
C ALA A 137 36.06 9.23 -11.28
N GLU A 138 35.42 8.06 -11.41
CA GLU A 138 35.98 6.92 -12.15
C GLU A 138 36.21 7.26 -13.64
N ARG A 139 35.22 7.88 -14.28
CA ARG A 139 35.34 8.33 -15.68
C ARG A 139 36.49 9.31 -15.86
N ALA A 140 36.65 10.24 -14.93
CA ALA A 140 37.76 11.21 -14.97
C ALA A 140 39.14 10.57 -14.81
N VAL A 141 39.25 9.47 -14.05
CA VAL A 141 40.50 8.68 -13.92
C VAL A 141 40.79 7.94 -15.23
N LEU A 142 39.78 7.31 -15.86
CA LEU A 142 39.94 6.54 -17.09
C LEU A 142 40.22 7.43 -18.32
N ALA A 143 39.89 8.71 -18.28
CA ALA A 143 40.13 9.66 -19.36
C ALA A 143 41.54 10.30 -19.37
N ARG A 144 42.41 9.91 -18.42
CA ARG A 144 43.82 10.39 -18.32
C ARG A 144 44.80 9.44 -19.00
#